data_932ddd8182ab7f79fe8b581d67a98599
#
_entry.id   932ddd8182ab7f79fe8b581d67a98599
#
_cell.length_a   1.000
_cell.length_b   1.000
_cell.length_c   1.000
_cell.angle_alpha   90.00
_cell.angle_beta   90.00
_cell.angle_gamma   90.00
#
_symmetry.space_group_name_H-M   'P 1'
#
loop_
_entity.id
_entity.type
_entity.pdbx_description
1 polymer ?
#
loop_
_entity_poly.entity_id
_entity_poly.type
_entity_poly.pdbx_seq_one_letter_code
_entity_poly.pdbx_strand_id
1 'polypeptide(L)'
;MNICVYGASSAKLKDIYYEKTQELGRAMAKRGHGLVFGGGATGMMGAAARGVTQEQGYILGIAPRFFDQPGVLYENCTEFIFTETMRERKQLLEEKSDATIVAPGGIGTYEEFFEIFTLKSLKRINRPIVLYNINGYYNKMKELLEYTAQEKFMDSSILDLVVFLEEPETVLDYLENYSK
;
A
#
# COMPACT_ATOMS: atom_id res chain seq x y z
N MET A 1 -8.86 -10.82 -4.66
CA MET A 1 -8.56 -10.32 -3.30
C MET A 1 -8.65 -8.81 -3.27
N ASN A 2 -8.84 -8.21 -2.11
CA ASN A 2 -8.75 -6.77 -1.89
C ASN A 2 -7.34 -6.42 -1.42
N ILE A 3 -6.65 -5.55 -2.16
CA ILE A 3 -5.25 -5.19 -1.88
C ILE A 3 -5.21 -3.75 -1.37
N CYS A 4 -4.72 -3.56 -0.14
CA CYS A 4 -4.44 -2.24 0.40
C CYS A 4 -3.18 -1.66 -0.25
N VAL A 5 -3.26 -0.42 -0.73
CA VAL A 5 -2.10 0.30 -1.25
C VAL A 5 -1.85 1.55 -0.41
N TYR A 6 -0.74 1.57 0.32
CA TYR A 6 -0.20 2.75 0.96
C TYR A 6 0.79 3.45 0.03
N GLY A 7 0.89 4.76 0.11
CA GLY A 7 1.82 5.53 -0.70
C GLY A 7 1.67 7.03 -0.54
N ALA A 8 2.61 7.79 -1.09
CA ALA A 8 2.63 9.24 -1.00
C ALA A 8 1.38 9.88 -1.61
N SER A 9 0.89 10.95 -0.99
CA SER A 9 -0.11 11.87 -1.54
C SER A 9 0.50 13.04 -2.33
N SER A 10 1.82 13.22 -2.30
CA SER A 10 2.52 14.32 -2.97
C SER A 10 2.31 14.30 -4.47
N ALA A 11 2.02 15.48 -5.04
CA ALA A 11 1.91 15.70 -6.49
C ALA A 11 3.24 16.11 -7.16
N LYS A 12 4.36 16.10 -6.40
CA LYS A 12 5.68 16.58 -6.87
C LYS A 12 6.72 15.46 -6.94
N LEU A 13 6.29 14.27 -7.39
CA LEU A 13 7.16 13.12 -7.54
C LEU A 13 7.70 13.03 -8.97
N LYS A 14 8.76 12.25 -9.18
CA LYS A 14 9.24 11.92 -10.54
C LYS A 14 8.23 11.03 -11.26
N ASP A 15 8.11 11.17 -12.57
CA ASP A 15 7.12 10.48 -13.40
C ASP A 15 7.17 8.95 -13.24
N ILE A 16 8.35 8.38 -13.12
CA ILE A 16 8.55 6.93 -12.96
C ILE A 16 7.73 6.34 -11.79
N TYR A 17 7.54 7.09 -10.70
CA TYR A 17 6.75 6.62 -9.58
C TYR A 17 5.26 6.56 -9.91
N TYR A 18 4.74 7.57 -10.61
CA TYR A 18 3.34 7.58 -11.06
C TYR A 18 3.07 6.48 -12.08
N GLU A 19 3.94 6.37 -13.10
CA GLU A 19 3.82 5.41 -14.19
C GLU A 19 3.78 3.98 -13.66
N LYS A 20 4.77 3.60 -12.84
CA LYS A 20 4.86 2.26 -12.27
C LYS A 20 3.70 1.94 -11.32
N THR A 21 3.23 2.92 -10.55
CA THR A 21 2.10 2.69 -9.64
C THR A 21 0.77 2.62 -10.39
N GLN A 22 0.62 3.38 -11.47
CA GLN A 22 -0.55 3.27 -12.34
C GLN A 22 -0.55 1.93 -13.10
N GLU A 23 0.61 1.46 -13.55
CA GLU A 23 0.80 0.13 -14.13
C GLU A 23 0.40 -0.97 -13.16
N LEU A 24 0.84 -0.89 -11.89
CA LEU A 24 0.41 -1.80 -10.83
C LEU A 24 -1.12 -1.81 -10.68
N GLY A 25 -1.76 -0.63 -10.64
CA GLY A 25 -3.22 -0.53 -10.53
C GLY A 25 -3.94 -1.22 -11.68
N ARG A 26 -3.46 -1.04 -12.94
CA ARG A 26 -4.00 -1.75 -14.11
C ARG A 26 -3.84 -3.26 -13.98
N ALA A 27 -2.64 -3.72 -13.59
CA ALA A 27 -2.35 -5.14 -13.44
C ALA A 27 -3.24 -5.78 -12.35
N MET A 28 -3.44 -5.09 -11.22
CA MET A 28 -4.36 -5.52 -10.17
C MET A 28 -5.78 -5.75 -10.71
N ALA A 29 -6.34 -4.76 -11.40
CA ALA A 29 -7.70 -4.85 -11.94
C ALA A 29 -7.84 -5.93 -13.02
N LYS A 30 -6.87 -6.09 -13.93
CA LYS A 30 -6.84 -7.15 -14.93
C LYS A 30 -6.84 -8.55 -14.33
N ARG A 31 -6.23 -8.73 -13.15
CA ARG A 31 -6.22 -10.00 -12.41
C ARG A 31 -7.44 -10.16 -11.48
N GLY A 32 -8.42 -9.24 -11.53
CA GLY A 32 -9.64 -9.28 -10.73
C GLY A 32 -9.43 -8.92 -9.25
N HIS A 33 -8.38 -8.15 -8.94
CA HIS A 33 -8.16 -7.63 -7.59
C HIS A 33 -8.77 -6.25 -7.41
N GLY A 34 -9.33 -6.00 -6.21
CA GLY A 34 -9.82 -4.71 -5.79
C GLY A 34 -8.71 -3.86 -5.12
N LEU A 35 -8.79 -2.56 -5.29
CA LEU A 35 -7.97 -1.58 -4.58
C LEU A 35 -8.68 -1.13 -3.30
N VAL A 36 -7.98 -1.18 -2.18
CA VAL A 36 -8.37 -0.51 -0.92
C VAL A 36 -7.30 0.54 -0.62
N PHE A 37 -7.69 1.79 -0.36
CA PHE A 37 -6.70 2.85 -0.17
C PHE A 37 -7.25 4.04 0.64
N GLY A 38 -6.38 4.95 0.99
CA GLY A 38 -6.70 6.14 1.78
C GLY A 38 -7.47 7.24 1.06
N GLY A 39 -8.04 6.97 -0.11
CA GLY A 39 -8.94 7.88 -0.82
C GLY A 39 -8.27 9.04 -1.56
N GLY A 40 -6.96 9.27 -1.45
CA GLY A 40 -6.30 10.44 -2.03
C GLY A 40 -6.28 10.46 -3.57
N ALA A 41 -6.63 11.61 -4.18
CA ALA A 41 -6.67 11.78 -5.64
C ALA A 41 -5.30 11.98 -6.28
N THR A 42 -4.28 12.34 -5.50
CA THR A 42 -2.94 12.69 -5.97
C THR A 42 -1.87 11.68 -5.54
N GLY A 43 -0.65 11.88 -5.99
CA GLY A 43 0.48 11.04 -5.62
C GLY A 43 0.35 9.59 -6.09
N MET A 44 0.95 8.69 -5.33
CA MET A 44 0.94 7.24 -5.57
C MET A 44 -0.46 6.65 -5.42
N MET A 45 -1.22 7.12 -4.41
CA MET A 45 -2.60 6.68 -4.19
C MET A 45 -3.49 6.98 -5.41
N GLY A 46 -3.47 8.22 -5.91
CA GLY A 46 -4.22 8.60 -7.11
C GLY A 46 -3.75 7.86 -8.36
N ALA A 47 -2.45 7.58 -8.49
CA ALA A 47 -1.91 6.81 -9.61
C ALA A 47 -2.44 5.36 -9.61
N ALA A 48 -2.42 4.68 -8.47
CA ALA A 48 -3.00 3.34 -8.33
C ALA A 48 -4.49 3.35 -8.70
N ALA A 49 -5.27 4.28 -8.13
CA ALA A 49 -6.70 4.40 -8.39
C ALA A 49 -7.00 4.64 -9.88
N ARG A 50 -6.26 5.53 -10.56
CA ARG A 50 -6.39 5.74 -12.01
C ARG A 50 -6.09 4.48 -12.81
N GLY A 51 -5.07 3.72 -12.42
CA GLY A 51 -4.76 2.44 -13.06
C GLY A 51 -5.91 1.45 -12.97
N VAL A 52 -6.49 1.30 -11.78
CA VAL A 52 -7.65 0.42 -11.56
C VAL A 52 -8.89 0.91 -12.33
N THR A 53 -9.15 2.22 -12.34
CA THR A 53 -10.28 2.81 -13.08
C THR A 53 -10.19 2.55 -14.59
N GLN A 54 -8.98 2.58 -15.18
CA GLN A 54 -8.79 2.29 -16.61
C GLN A 54 -9.25 0.90 -17.02
N GLU A 55 -9.18 -0.05 -16.10
CA GLU A 55 -9.61 -1.45 -16.31
C GLU A 55 -10.98 -1.74 -15.65
N GLN A 56 -11.72 -0.70 -15.24
CA GLN A 56 -13.04 -0.80 -14.59
C GLN A 56 -13.06 -1.69 -13.34
N GLY A 57 -11.95 -1.73 -12.60
CA GLY A 57 -11.79 -2.52 -11.39
C GLY A 57 -12.49 -1.90 -10.17
N TYR A 58 -12.64 -2.71 -9.11
CA TYR A 58 -13.23 -2.27 -7.85
C TYR A 58 -12.27 -1.39 -7.05
N ILE A 59 -12.77 -0.26 -6.54
CA ILE A 59 -12.02 0.70 -5.73
C ILE A 59 -12.82 1.05 -4.46
N LEU A 60 -12.23 0.76 -3.31
CA LEU A 60 -12.72 1.19 -2.00
C LEU A 60 -11.82 2.29 -1.42
N GLY A 61 -12.35 3.51 -1.32
CA GLY A 61 -11.70 4.62 -0.62
C GLY A 61 -12.10 4.65 0.85
N ILE A 62 -11.15 4.90 1.75
CA ILE A 62 -11.42 5.06 3.20
C ILE A 62 -10.66 6.27 3.72
N ALA A 63 -11.37 7.31 4.14
CA ALA A 63 -10.75 8.54 4.65
C ALA A 63 -11.59 9.20 5.74
N PRO A 64 -10.96 9.93 6.67
CA PRO A 64 -11.67 10.76 7.61
C PRO A 64 -12.42 11.90 6.90
N ARG A 65 -13.58 12.29 7.45
CA ARG A 65 -14.43 13.36 6.91
C ARG A 65 -13.71 14.69 6.73
N PHE A 66 -12.69 15.00 7.53
CA PHE A 66 -11.93 16.24 7.37
C PHE A 66 -11.08 16.31 6.09
N PHE A 67 -10.91 15.20 5.37
CA PHE A 67 -10.33 15.18 4.02
C PHE A 67 -11.36 15.37 2.91
N ASP A 68 -12.65 15.41 3.22
CA ASP A 68 -13.72 15.62 2.24
C ASP A 68 -13.74 17.09 1.77
N GLN A 69 -12.78 17.41 0.92
CA GLN A 69 -12.59 18.72 0.34
C GLN A 69 -12.38 18.58 -1.18
N PRO A 70 -12.80 19.57 -1.98
CA PRO A 70 -12.67 19.54 -3.43
C PRO A 70 -11.23 19.24 -3.88
N GLY A 71 -11.06 18.22 -4.76
CA GLY A 71 -9.78 17.82 -5.33
C GLY A 71 -8.85 17.02 -4.40
N VAL A 72 -9.25 16.75 -3.16
CA VAL A 72 -8.46 15.95 -2.21
C VAL A 72 -8.71 14.46 -2.38
N LEU A 73 -9.97 14.07 -2.48
CA LEU A 73 -10.38 12.67 -2.60
C LEU A 73 -10.61 12.27 -4.05
N TYR A 74 -10.37 11.00 -4.35
CA TYR A 74 -10.57 10.41 -5.66
C TYR A 74 -12.06 10.14 -5.91
N GLU A 75 -12.61 10.76 -6.96
CA GLU A 75 -14.06 10.79 -7.19
C GLU A 75 -14.62 9.49 -7.79
N ASN A 76 -13.79 8.70 -8.50
CA ASN A 76 -14.23 7.48 -9.19
C ASN A 76 -14.05 6.20 -8.35
N CYS A 77 -14.25 6.28 -7.03
CA CYS A 77 -14.33 5.09 -6.20
C CYS A 77 -15.63 4.33 -6.47
N THR A 78 -15.58 3.00 -6.48
CA THR A 78 -16.77 2.16 -6.51
C THR A 78 -17.56 2.30 -5.19
N GLU A 79 -16.81 2.39 -4.09
CA GLU A 79 -17.34 2.58 -2.75
C GLU A 79 -16.42 3.52 -1.96
N PHE A 80 -16.99 4.34 -1.07
CA PHE A 80 -16.22 5.22 -0.21
C PHE A 80 -16.76 5.19 1.22
N ILE A 81 -15.87 4.95 2.20
CA ILE A 81 -16.20 4.94 3.62
C ILE A 81 -15.55 6.15 4.30
N PHE A 82 -16.37 6.99 4.91
CA PHE A 82 -15.90 8.08 5.75
C PHE A 82 -15.77 7.62 7.21
N THR A 83 -14.67 7.99 7.83
CA THR A 83 -14.39 7.75 9.25
C THR A 83 -14.33 9.06 10.03
N GLU A 84 -14.40 8.99 11.34
CA GLU A 84 -14.24 10.16 12.20
C GLU A 84 -12.77 10.43 12.55
N THR A 85 -11.97 9.36 12.65
CA THR A 85 -10.57 9.46 13.09
C THR A 85 -9.61 8.75 12.14
N MET A 86 -8.32 9.13 12.20
CA MET A 86 -7.24 8.41 11.49
C MET A 86 -7.07 6.98 12.00
N ARG A 87 -7.39 6.70 13.27
CA ARG A 87 -7.31 5.37 13.85
C ARG A 87 -8.35 4.43 13.24
N GLU A 88 -9.61 4.86 13.18
CA GLU A 88 -10.68 4.12 12.49
C GLU A 88 -10.36 3.85 11.03
N ARG A 89 -9.82 4.87 10.33
CA ARG A 89 -9.37 4.73 8.94
C ARG A 89 -8.37 3.58 8.80
N LYS A 90 -7.31 3.57 9.60
CA LYS A 90 -6.26 2.53 9.53
C LYS A 90 -6.81 1.16 9.87
N GLN A 91 -7.65 1.06 10.88
CA GLN A 91 -8.32 -0.19 11.23
C GLN A 91 -9.17 -0.72 10.06
N LEU A 92 -9.97 0.12 9.42
CA LEU A 92 -10.80 -0.30 8.28
C LEU A 92 -9.97 -0.65 7.05
N LEU A 93 -8.87 0.08 6.76
CA LEU A 93 -7.93 -0.27 5.70
C LEU A 93 -7.36 -1.68 5.93
N GLU A 94 -7.04 -2.00 7.18
CA GLU A 94 -6.61 -3.33 7.57
C GLU A 94 -7.73 -4.36 7.41
N GLU A 95 -8.89 -4.17 8.02
CA GLU A 95 -9.99 -5.14 8.03
C GLU A 95 -10.53 -5.47 6.64
N LYS A 96 -10.50 -4.51 5.71
CA LYS A 96 -11.04 -4.64 4.35
C LYS A 96 -10.07 -5.21 3.33
N SER A 97 -8.84 -5.59 3.77
CA SER A 97 -7.76 -6.00 2.86
C SER A 97 -7.26 -7.41 3.15
N ASP A 98 -6.96 -8.16 2.08
CA ASP A 98 -6.34 -9.48 2.12
C ASP A 98 -4.81 -9.42 2.04
N ALA A 99 -4.28 -8.35 1.45
CA ALA A 99 -2.86 -8.12 1.19
C ALA A 99 -2.53 -6.64 1.28
N THR A 100 -1.24 -6.29 1.46
CA THR A 100 -0.79 -4.91 1.51
C THR A 100 0.41 -4.68 0.60
N ILE A 101 0.34 -3.63 -0.21
CA ILE A 101 1.45 -3.09 -1.00
C ILE A 101 1.79 -1.71 -0.45
N VAL A 102 3.05 -1.49 -0.15
CA VAL A 102 3.59 -0.22 0.32
C VAL A 102 4.37 0.41 -0.83
N ALA A 103 3.72 1.30 -1.58
CA ALA A 103 4.36 2.08 -2.63
C ALA A 103 5.20 3.22 -2.01
N PRO A 104 6.18 3.80 -2.75
CA PRO A 104 6.99 4.89 -2.24
C PRO A 104 6.19 6.01 -1.59
N GLY A 105 6.62 6.43 -0.39
CA GLY A 105 5.91 7.43 0.38
C GLY A 105 6.73 8.06 1.50
N GLY A 106 6.14 9.01 2.21
CA GLY A 106 6.77 9.72 3.31
C GLY A 106 6.41 9.14 4.68
N ILE A 107 6.46 10.00 5.70
CA ILE A 107 6.24 9.64 7.12
C ILE A 107 4.91 8.92 7.35
N GLY A 108 3.82 9.38 6.73
CA GLY A 108 2.51 8.71 6.88
C GLY A 108 2.51 7.30 6.33
N THR A 109 3.16 7.08 5.17
CA THR A 109 3.32 5.74 4.59
C THR A 109 4.21 4.84 5.45
N TYR A 110 5.27 5.40 6.04
CA TYR A 110 6.12 4.65 6.98
C TYR A 110 5.37 4.29 8.25
N GLU A 111 4.55 5.19 8.80
CA GLU A 111 3.73 4.94 9.97
C GLU A 111 2.74 3.80 9.71
N GLU A 112 2.01 3.84 8.58
CA GLU A 112 1.11 2.77 8.15
C GLU A 112 1.86 1.43 7.96
N PHE A 113 3.03 1.47 7.32
CA PHE A 113 3.86 0.28 7.13
C PHE A 113 4.33 -0.33 8.45
N PHE A 114 4.92 0.45 9.34
CA PHE A 114 5.44 -0.07 10.61
C PHE A 114 4.34 -0.57 11.54
N GLU A 115 3.13 -0.02 11.47
CA GLU A 115 1.99 -0.54 12.21
C GLU A 115 1.64 -1.97 11.75
N ILE A 116 1.40 -2.18 10.46
CA ILE A 116 1.05 -3.51 9.94
C ILE A 116 2.21 -4.51 10.06
N PHE A 117 3.44 -4.06 9.89
CA PHE A 117 4.65 -4.89 10.06
C PHE A 117 4.77 -5.37 11.51
N THR A 118 4.52 -4.49 12.48
CA THR A 118 4.47 -4.83 13.91
C THR A 118 3.34 -5.82 14.20
N LEU A 119 2.12 -5.59 13.69
CA LEU A 119 1.01 -6.53 13.88
C LEU A 119 1.34 -7.93 13.31
N LYS A 120 2.01 -7.99 12.17
CA LYS A 120 2.45 -9.25 11.58
C LYS A 120 3.52 -9.93 12.42
N SER A 121 4.51 -9.20 12.93
CA SER A 121 5.56 -9.73 13.81
C SER A 121 4.99 -10.30 15.11
N LEU A 122 3.91 -9.70 15.61
CA LEU A 122 3.15 -10.15 16.79
C LEU A 122 2.12 -11.26 16.45
N LYS A 123 2.08 -11.74 15.21
CA LYS A 123 1.14 -12.77 14.72
C LYS A 123 -0.34 -12.37 14.89
N ARG A 124 -0.64 -11.07 14.82
CA ARG A 124 -2.01 -10.55 14.88
C ARG A 124 -2.66 -10.53 13.51
N ILE A 125 -1.87 -10.45 12.47
CA ILE A 125 -2.29 -10.61 11.07
C ILE A 125 -1.38 -11.63 10.38
N ASN A 126 -1.91 -12.33 9.38
CA ASN A 126 -1.15 -13.26 8.55
C ASN A 126 -1.47 -13.03 7.07
N ARG A 127 -1.16 -11.83 6.57
CA ARG A 127 -1.32 -11.47 5.17
C ARG A 127 0.02 -11.04 4.59
N PRO A 128 0.22 -11.16 3.26
CA PRO A 128 1.44 -10.71 2.61
C PRO A 128 1.57 -9.18 2.67
N ILE A 129 2.80 -8.73 2.87
CA ILE A 129 3.19 -7.32 2.85
C ILE A 129 4.35 -7.19 1.86
N VAL A 130 4.17 -6.35 0.83
CA VAL A 130 5.18 -6.04 -0.17
C VAL A 130 5.55 -4.58 -0.10
N LEU A 131 6.85 -4.27 0.02
CA LEU A 131 7.37 -2.94 -0.27
C LEU A 131 7.65 -2.87 -1.78
N TYR A 132 6.85 -2.09 -2.50
CA TYR A 132 6.99 -1.89 -3.93
C TYR A 132 8.17 -0.96 -4.19
N ASN A 133 9.33 -1.55 -4.47
CA ASN A 133 10.64 -0.89 -4.47
C ASN A 133 10.96 -0.19 -5.79
N ILE A 134 10.04 0.64 -6.29
CA ILE A 134 10.22 1.40 -7.53
C ILE A 134 11.54 2.16 -7.50
N ASN A 135 12.39 1.90 -8.50
CA ASN A 135 13.69 2.57 -8.65
C ASN A 135 14.57 2.51 -7.38
N GLY A 136 14.50 1.43 -6.63
CA GLY A 136 15.30 1.22 -5.42
C GLY A 136 14.94 2.13 -4.25
N TYR A 137 13.74 2.74 -4.24
CA TYR A 137 13.32 3.70 -3.23
C TYR A 137 13.47 3.17 -1.80
N TYR A 138 13.16 1.90 -1.57
CA TYR A 138 13.19 1.26 -0.26
C TYR A 138 14.54 0.60 0.09
N ASN A 139 15.60 0.73 -0.74
CA ASN A 139 16.89 0.12 -0.44
C ASN A 139 17.44 0.58 0.91
N LYS A 140 17.32 1.87 1.25
CA LYS A 140 17.76 2.40 2.55
C LYS A 140 16.92 1.91 3.72
N MET A 141 15.64 1.63 3.52
CA MET A 141 14.81 1.01 4.55
C MET A 141 15.20 -0.45 4.77
N LYS A 142 15.48 -1.17 3.70
CA LYS A 142 16.00 -2.55 3.76
C LYS A 142 17.31 -2.59 4.56
N GLU A 143 18.29 -1.75 4.22
CA GLU A 143 19.54 -1.60 4.96
C GLU A 143 19.31 -1.29 6.46
N LEU A 144 18.34 -0.40 6.77
CA LEU A 144 18.00 -0.06 8.15
C LEU A 144 17.44 -1.26 8.92
N LEU A 145 16.53 -2.02 8.32
CA LEU A 145 15.95 -3.21 8.94
C LEU A 145 17.01 -4.31 9.16
N GLU A 146 17.88 -4.55 8.17
CA GLU A 146 19.00 -5.47 8.26
C GLU A 146 19.97 -5.06 9.39
N TYR A 147 20.33 -3.78 9.47
CA TYR A 147 21.17 -3.24 10.54
C TYR A 147 20.50 -3.41 11.92
N THR A 148 19.19 -3.15 12.01
CA THR A 148 18.44 -3.32 13.27
C THR A 148 18.49 -4.78 13.76
N ALA A 149 18.40 -5.74 12.84
CA ALA A 149 18.55 -7.16 13.18
C ALA A 149 19.99 -7.52 13.55
N GLN A 150 20.98 -7.00 12.83
CA GLN A 150 22.41 -7.19 13.12
C GLN A 150 22.78 -6.72 14.53
N GLU A 151 22.27 -5.54 14.93
CA GLU A 151 22.47 -4.96 16.28
C GLU A 151 21.57 -5.62 17.36
N LYS A 152 20.79 -6.65 16.99
CA LYS A 152 19.91 -7.43 17.88
C LYS A 152 18.76 -6.65 18.54
N PHE A 153 18.36 -5.54 17.96
CA PHE A 153 17.12 -4.85 18.35
C PHE A 153 15.86 -5.51 17.79
N MET A 154 16.03 -6.44 16.85
CA MET A 154 14.96 -7.20 16.20
C MET A 154 15.50 -8.60 15.89
N ASP A 155 14.64 -9.62 16.01
CA ASP A 155 14.99 -10.96 15.53
C ASP A 155 15.09 -10.98 14.00
N SER A 156 16.11 -11.66 13.46
CA SER A 156 16.36 -11.70 12.01
C SER A 156 15.22 -12.36 11.22
N SER A 157 14.46 -13.27 11.83
CA SER A 157 13.29 -13.90 11.19
C SER A 157 12.16 -12.92 10.88
N ILE A 158 12.16 -11.73 11.52
CA ILE A 158 11.18 -10.67 11.23
C ILE A 158 11.41 -10.08 9.83
N LEU A 159 12.64 -10.14 9.30
CA LEU A 159 12.94 -9.68 7.94
C LEU A 159 12.17 -10.48 6.87
N ASP A 160 11.90 -11.76 7.14
CA ASP A 160 11.19 -12.65 6.22
C ASP A 160 9.67 -12.36 6.14
N LEU A 161 9.15 -11.50 7.01
CA LEU A 161 7.74 -11.15 7.05
C LEU A 161 7.32 -10.16 5.94
N VAL A 162 8.29 -9.55 5.27
CA VAL A 162 8.08 -8.59 4.18
C VAL A 162 9.03 -8.87 3.02
N VAL A 163 8.62 -8.50 1.81
CA VAL A 163 9.46 -8.62 0.61
C VAL A 163 9.57 -7.27 -0.11
N PHE A 164 10.69 -7.08 -0.81
CA PHE A 164 10.96 -5.90 -1.62
C PHE A 164 10.95 -6.32 -3.09
N LEU A 165 9.96 -5.87 -3.85
CA LEU A 165 9.78 -6.24 -5.25
C LEU A 165 9.62 -4.98 -6.12
N GLU A 166 10.12 -5.03 -7.37
CA GLU A 166 10.25 -3.85 -8.23
C GLU A 166 9.25 -3.83 -9.39
N GLU A 167 8.72 -5.00 -9.79
CA GLU A 167 7.84 -5.11 -10.94
C GLU A 167 6.41 -5.50 -10.54
N PRO A 168 5.37 -4.89 -11.14
CA PRO A 168 3.97 -5.16 -10.81
C PRO A 168 3.60 -6.64 -10.88
N GLU A 169 4.06 -7.35 -11.92
CA GLU A 169 3.72 -8.76 -12.11
C GLU A 169 4.30 -9.62 -10.99
N THR A 170 5.58 -9.42 -10.61
CA THR A 170 6.20 -10.16 -9.51
C THR A 170 5.56 -9.85 -8.16
N VAL A 171 5.10 -8.61 -7.97
CA VAL A 171 4.33 -8.22 -6.78
C VAL A 171 3.04 -9.03 -6.69
N LEU A 172 2.27 -9.07 -7.77
CA LEU A 172 0.99 -9.79 -7.79
C LEU A 172 1.17 -11.30 -7.71
N ASP A 173 2.15 -11.86 -8.41
CA ASP A 173 2.49 -13.28 -8.31
C ASP A 173 2.82 -13.68 -6.87
N TYR A 174 3.59 -12.87 -6.15
CA TYR A 174 3.90 -13.11 -4.75
C TYR A 174 2.64 -13.09 -3.87
N LEU A 175 1.75 -12.09 -4.06
CA LEU A 175 0.51 -11.98 -3.28
C LEU A 175 -0.43 -13.17 -3.52
N GLU A 176 -0.58 -13.61 -4.76
CA GLU A 176 -1.46 -14.71 -5.17
C GLU A 176 -0.98 -16.07 -4.67
N ASN A 177 0.35 -16.27 -4.60
CA ASN A 177 0.97 -17.52 -4.14
C ASN A 177 1.31 -17.52 -2.65
N TYR A 178 0.95 -16.50 -1.90
CA TYR A 178 1.23 -16.43 -0.47
C TYR A 178 0.42 -17.46 0.29
N SER A 179 1.10 -18.46 0.86
CA SER A 179 0.48 -19.49 1.71
C SER A 179 0.16 -18.90 3.10
N LYS A 180 -1.10 -18.98 3.49
CA LYS A 180 -1.59 -18.56 4.81
C LYS A 180 -1.13 -19.49 5.93
#